data_61de7a94ed3f7ce699a51a5690cae9c2
#
_entry.id   61de7a94ed3f7ce699a51a5690cae9c2
#
_cell.length_a   1.000
_cell.length_b   1.000
_cell.length_c   1.000
_cell.angle_alpha   90.00
_cell.angle_beta   90.00
_cell.angle_gamma   90.00
#
_symmetry.space_group_name_H-M   'P 1'
#
loop_
_entity.id
_entity.type
_entity.pdbx_description
1 polymer ?
#
loop_
_entity_poly.entity_id
_entity_poly.type
_entity_poly.pdbx_seq_one_letter_code
_entity_poly.pdbx_strand_id
1 'polypeptide(L)'
;MAGALAAVMVFTLAGCGTEKKDTKTGKTVSGEKVTIRILENDTAKKSGYLEVLIKSFNEAYKDKGIEAVDANMEEYTDLATNGPYGYGPDVIYQANDQIMTYAEDKHILPVEVDKLDCYEQIPKIAWDAYRIVVDGKTYYCGVPVNIQEPMLFYREDMLPENWQTNWDKDGNGTPDFFENWNDLYAYSESLRECDTSATGTEKYGFMQSLYDPYLASSFYLSYGAYIFGKNEDGTYNAADIGFSKNNAANGLKALKQFAGLMYEGCIDDTITLNRYEKIANGTYFCTVSTPDTYSLFIDKLTLQYENEGISHAIAAKKAEENLKMTELPGLMPKDGDLSKDSAGMTEDDFVNVVVMGGVNGYAISSYTKYKDACIEFVNYATGYDMVSRRTEMLGIAPAREDVAKQTGGMTDMIFKSLSEGKIYLMPSIKAVDQIWVPAQTVLGEVAKDAFNKSTGTEKYVTTEDFQKALETIDRNIYDAIFALAE
;
A
#
# COMPACT_ATOMS: atom_id res chain seq x y z
N MET A 1 27.21 19.82 -22.61
CA MET A 1 27.26 20.76 -21.46
C MET A 1 25.88 20.65 -20.83
N ALA A 2 25.79 19.81 -19.81
CA ALA A 2 24.54 19.58 -19.09
C ALA A 2 24.39 20.73 -18.07
N GLY A 3 23.39 21.57 -18.29
CA GLY A 3 23.01 22.60 -17.32
C GLY A 3 21.94 22.04 -16.40
N ALA A 4 22.31 21.74 -15.16
CA ALA A 4 21.39 21.39 -14.12
C ALA A 4 20.49 22.60 -13.82
N LEU A 5 19.19 22.49 -14.11
CA LEU A 5 18.19 23.40 -13.56
C LEU A 5 17.91 22.97 -12.12
N ALA A 6 18.67 23.53 -11.18
CA ALA A 6 18.30 23.49 -9.78
C ALA A 6 17.09 24.43 -9.59
N ALA A 7 15.91 23.85 -9.40
CA ALA A 7 14.74 24.62 -8.99
C ALA A 7 14.96 25.07 -7.53
N VAL A 8 15.32 26.33 -7.35
CA VAL A 8 15.50 26.95 -6.04
C VAL A 8 14.14 27.12 -5.39
N MET A 9 13.81 26.27 -4.43
CA MET A 9 12.66 26.46 -3.54
C MET A 9 12.98 27.56 -2.53
N VAL A 10 12.49 28.76 -2.77
CA VAL A 10 12.57 29.85 -1.80
C VAL A 10 11.31 29.82 -0.94
N PHE A 11 11.39 29.26 0.25
CA PHE A 11 10.41 29.55 1.29
C PHE A 11 10.64 30.96 1.79
N THR A 12 9.95 31.93 1.22
CA THR A 12 9.92 33.26 1.80
C THR A 12 9.06 33.22 3.06
N LEU A 13 9.71 33.09 4.22
CA LEU A 13 9.15 33.58 5.46
C LEU A 13 8.99 35.08 5.31
N ALA A 14 7.77 35.53 5.05
CA ALA A 14 7.44 36.94 5.10
C ALA A 14 7.60 37.44 6.56
N GLY A 15 8.82 37.78 6.91
CA GLY A 15 9.14 38.51 8.12
C GLY A 15 8.80 39.96 7.90
N CYS A 16 7.75 40.41 8.52
CA CYS A 16 7.33 41.79 8.54
C CYS A 16 8.34 42.69 9.26
N GLY A 17 8.54 43.87 8.72
CA GLY A 17 9.40 44.90 9.22
C GLY A 17 9.09 45.35 10.65
N THR A 18 10.13 45.90 11.21
CA THR A 18 10.22 46.57 12.52
C THR A 18 9.11 47.59 12.77
N GLU A 19 8.42 47.41 13.94
CA GLU A 19 8.14 48.53 14.82
C GLU A 19 7.70 48.08 16.24
N LYS A 20 8.45 48.58 17.22
CA LYS A 20 8.14 48.88 18.63
C LYS A 20 7.48 47.83 19.53
N LYS A 21 8.26 47.52 20.57
CA LYS A 21 7.82 46.94 21.84
C LYS A 21 6.61 47.71 22.41
N ASP A 22 5.56 46.92 22.67
CA ASP A 22 4.68 47.15 23.80
C ASP A 22 4.30 45.79 24.39
N THR A 23 4.77 45.58 25.60
CA THR A 23 4.38 44.52 26.51
C THR A 23 2.91 44.68 26.86
N LYS A 24 2.04 43.82 26.31
CA LYS A 24 0.73 43.56 26.89
C LYS A 24 0.45 42.07 26.87
N THR A 25 0.40 41.55 28.10
CA THR A 25 -0.19 40.29 28.54
C THR A 25 -1.34 39.79 27.66
N GLY A 26 -1.29 38.52 27.28
CA GLY A 26 -2.28 37.84 26.48
C GLY A 26 -3.70 38.04 27.02
N LYS A 27 -4.54 38.57 26.15
CA LYS A 27 -5.97 38.33 26.20
C LYS A 27 -6.29 37.38 25.08
N THR A 28 -6.67 36.16 25.45
CA THR A 28 -7.46 35.26 24.64
C THR A 28 -8.62 36.04 24.03
N VAL A 29 -8.63 36.21 22.72
CA VAL A 29 -9.79 36.72 22.00
C VAL A 29 -10.82 35.59 22.00
N SER A 30 -11.79 35.71 22.91
CA SER A 30 -12.95 34.82 22.98
C SER A 30 -13.86 35.10 21.79
N GLY A 31 -14.15 34.06 20.94
CA GLY A 31 -15.41 34.06 20.25
C GLY A 31 -15.49 33.63 18.81
N GLU A 32 -14.43 33.38 18.08
CA GLU A 32 -14.61 32.88 16.72
C GLU A 32 -14.37 31.37 16.70
N LYS A 33 -15.44 30.61 16.37
CA LYS A 33 -15.37 29.16 16.22
C LYS A 33 -14.58 28.85 14.95
N VAL A 34 -13.51 28.06 15.08
CA VAL A 34 -12.68 27.60 13.97
C VAL A 34 -13.22 26.25 13.49
N THR A 35 -13.58 26.16 12.22
CA THR A 35 -14.00 24.90 11.59
C THR A 35 -12.97 24.47 10.57
N ILE A 36 -12.45 23.24 10.69
CA ILE A 36 -11.52 22.62 9.76
C ILE A 36 -12.17 21.44 9.05
N ARG A 37 -11.83 21.25 7.77
CA ARG A 37 -12.39 20.20 6.90
C ARG A 37 -11.40 19.05 6.74
N ILE A 38 -11.84 17.85 7.02
CA ILE A 38 -11.04 16.63 7.04
C ILE A 38 -11.43 15.76 5.84
N LEU A 39 -10.47 15.40 5.00
CA LEU A 39 -10.63 14.42 3.94
C LEU A 39 -10.00 13.10 4.37
N GLU A 40 -10.83 12.08 4.52
CA GLU A 40 -10.46 10.70 4.79
C GLU A 40 -10.73 9.80 3.59
N ASN A 41 -10.13 8.61 3.61
CA ASN A 41 -10.41 7.60 2.61
C ASN A 41 -11.82 7.01 2.75
N ASP A 42 -12.29 6.40 1.68
CA ASP A 42 -13.62 5.81 1.60
C ASP A 42 -13.84 4.69 2.63
N THR A 43 -12.80 3.91 2.95
CA THR A 43 -12.89 2.83 3.94
C THR A 43 -13.17 3.38 5.33
N ALA A 44 -12.46 4.44 5.74
CA ALA A 44 -12.69 5.11 7.02
C ALA A 44 -14.09 5.76 7.10
N LYS A 45 -14.60 6.29 5.99
CA LYS A 45 -15.97 6.83 5.90
C LYS A 45 -17.01 5.73 6.03
N LYS A 46 -16.89 4.65 5.25
CA LYS A 46 -17.84 3.53 5.21
C LYS A 46 -17.89 2.74 6.52
N SER A 47 -16.75 2.58 7.21
CA SER A 47 -16.68 1.91 8.52
C SER A 47 -17.23 2.75 9.67
N GLY A 48 -17.50 4.05 9.45
CA GLY A 48 -17.90 5.01 10.50
C GLY A 48 -16.72 5.55 11.34
N TYR A 49 -15.47 5.21 11.01
CA TYR A 49 -14.31 5.70 11.75
C TYR A 49 -14.19 7.23 11.70
N LEU A 50 -14.39 7.84 10.53
CA LEU A 50 -14.33 9.31 10.40
C LEU A 50 -15.36 10.01 11.30
N GLU A 51 -16.58 9.48 11.41
CA GLU A 51 -17.61 10.03 12.30
C GLU A 51 -17.16 9.96 13.77
N VAL A 52 -16.60 8.82 14.18
CA VAL A 52 -16.07 8.63 15.54
C VAL A 52 -14.93 9.59 15.82
N LEU A 53 -13.98 9.74 14.91
CA LEU A 53 -12.83 10.66 15.04
C LEU A 53 -13.30 12.11 15.19
N ILE A 54 -14.14 12.59 14.28
CA ILE A 54 -14.69 13.96 14.29
C ILE A 54 -15.45 14.23 15.59
N LYS A 55 -16.32 13.34 16.00
CA LYS A 55 -17.12 13.48 17.22
C LYS A 55 -16.22 13.55 18.45
N SER A 56 -15.26 12.66 18.56
CA SER A 56 -14.34 12.62 19.72
C SER A 56 -13.46 13.85 19.76
N PHE A 57 -12.94 14.30 18.62
CA PHE A 57 -12.15 15.54 18.54
C PHE A 57 -12.97 16.75 18.93
N ASN A 58 -14.18 16.92 18.40
CA ASN A 58 -15.05 18.05 18.65
C ASN A 58 -15.45 18.14 20.14
N GLU A 59 -15.61 17.02 20.81
CA GLU A 59 -15.87 16.99 22.26
C GLU A 59 -14.63 17.42 23.05
N ALA A 60 -13.44 16.88 22.69
CA ALA A 60 -12.18 17.18 23.35
C ALA A 60 -11.74 18.66 23.18
N TYR A 61 -12.07 19.27 22.05
CA TYR A 61 -11.62 20.62 21.69
C TYR A 61 -12.72 21.69 21.77
N LYS A 62 -13.88 21.34 22.32
CA LYS A 62 -15.02 22.25 22.47
C LYS A 62 -14.64 23.55 23.18
N ASP A 63 -13.88 23.47 24.25
CA ASP A 63 -13.48 24.64 25.05
C ASP A 63 -12.41 25.50 24.38
N LYS A 64 -11.69 24.91 23.38
CA LYS A 64 -10.75 25.64 22.54
C LYS A 64 -11.43 26.33 21.35
N GLY A 65 -12.71 26.08 21.11
CA GLY A 65 -13.47 26.63 19.99
C GLY A 65 -13.07 26.08 18.62
N ILE A 66 -12.47 24.87 18.58
CA ILE A 66 -12.06 24.20 17.35
C ILE A 66 -13.06 23.07 17.05
N GLU A 67 -13.51 22.99 15.82
CA GLU A 67 -14.40 21.95 15.33
C GLU A 67 -13.87 21.36 14.02
N ALA A 68 -13.87 20.05 13.91
CA ALA A 68 -13.62 19.33 12.67
C ALA A 68 -14.94 18.91 12.02
N VAL A 69 -14.99 18.90 10.69
CA VAL A 69 -16.09 18.38 9.88
C VAL A 69 -15.56 17.53 8.72
N ASP A 70 -16.34 16.58 8.24
CA ASP A 70 -16.05 15.90 6.98
C ASP A 70 -15.99 16.93 5.84
N ALA A 71 -14.94 16.90 5.05
CA ALA A 71 -14.82 17.72 3.85
C ALA A 71 -15.90 17.39 2.80
N ASN A 72 -16.52 16.19 2.92
CA ASN A 72 -17.55 15.69 2.02
C ASN A 72 -17.10 15.72 0.55
N MET A 73 -15.90 15.21 0.31
CA MET A 73 -15.24 15.16 -1.00
C MET A 73 -14.88 13.72 -1.33
N GLU A 74 -14.69 13.44 -2.61
CA GLU A 74 -14.14 12.16 -3.08
C GLU A 74 -12.71 11.96 -2.57
N GLU A 75 -12.33 10.72 -2.24
CA GLU A 75 -11.04 10.37 -1.66
C GLU A 75 -9.85 10.91 -2.47
N TYR A 76 -9.92 10.80 -3.79
CA TYR A 76 -8.87 11.24 -4.71
C TYR A 76 -9.11 12.63 -5.30
N THR A 77 -9.80 13.49 -4.54
CA THR A 77 -9.96 14.90 -4.94
C THR A 77 -8.60 15.56 -5.10
N ASP A 78 -8.35 16.14 -6.29
CA ASP A 78 -7.11 16.84 -6.59
C ASP A 78 -6.97 18.13 -5.78
N LEU A 79 -6.08 18.09 -4.78
CA LEU A 79 -5.77 19.23 -3.93
C LEU A 79 -5.13 20.38 -4.73
N ALA A 80 -4.33 20.06 -5.77
CA ALA A 80 -3.67 21.06 -6.58
C ALA A 80 -4.67 21.92 -7.37
N THR A 81 -5.74 21.30 -7.86
CA THR A 81 -6.81 22.00 -8.58
C THR A 81 -7.78 22.71 -7.64
N ASN A 82 -8.20 22.09 -6.55
CA ASN A 82 -9.27 22.61 -5.69
C ASN A 82 -8.78 23.56 -4.60
N GLY A 83 -7.57 23.31 -4.09
CA GLY A 83 -6.97 24.07 -2.99
C GLY A 83 -6.85 25.57 -3.25
N PRO A 84 -6.29 26.03 -4.38
CA PRO A 84 -6.13 27.45 -4.70
C PRO A 84 -7.44 28.26 -4.69
N TYR A 85 -8.55 27.61 -4.96
CA TYR A 85 -9.89 28.23 -4.95
C TYR A 85 -10.60 28.15 -3.60
N GLY A 86 -9.95 27.55 -2.59
CA GLY A 86 -10.53 27.38 -1.25
C GLY A 86 -11.56 26.25 -1.15
N TYR A 87 -11.65 25.39 -2.15
CA TYR A 87 -12.56 24.23 -2.16
C TYR A 87 -11.93 22.93 -1.61
N GLY A 88 -10.62 22.91 -1.41
CA GLY A 88 -9.90 21.75 -0.85
C GLY A 88 -10.16 21.52 0.64
N PRO A 89 -9.75 20.35 1.19
CA PRO A 89 -9.75 20.07 2.62
C PRO A 89 -8.64 20.89 3.32
N ASP A 90 -8.75 21.01 4.67
CA ASP A 90 -7.68 21.58 5.50
C ASP A 90 -6.68 20.50 5.93
N VAL A 91 -7.17 19.27 6.18
CA VAL A 91 -6.37 18.09 6.47
C VAL A 91 -6.77 16.97 5.51
N ILE A 92 -5.79 16.30 4.93
CA ILE A 92 -5.97 15.18 3.99
C ILE A 92 -5.27 13.94 4.53
N TYR A 93 -5.95 12.79 4.44
CA TYR A 93 -5.37 11.47 4.66
C TYR A 93 -5.16 10.78 3.32
N GLN A 94 -3.90 10.41 3.02
CA GLN A 94 -3.53 9.76 1.76
C GLN A 94 -2.25 8.92 1.93
N ALA A 95 -1.92 8.13 0.89
CA ALA A 95 -0.65 7.45 0.77
C ALA A 95 0.52 8.43 0.63
N ASN A 96 1.72 8.00 1.04
CA ASN A 96 2.91 8.84 1.07
C ASN A 96 3.30 9.39 -0.31
N ASP A 97 3.18 8.62 -1.38
CA ASP A 97 3.47 9.05 -2.76
C ASP A 97 2.60 10.24 -3.16
N GLN A 98 1.29 10.17 -2.94
CA GLN A 98 0.35 11.25 -3.24
C GLN A 98 0.61 12.50 -2.40
N ILE A 99 0.86 12.34 -1.09
CA ILE A 99 1.19 13.46 -0.21
C ILE A 99 2.49 14.12 -0.64
N MET A 100 3.50 13.34 -1.03
CA MET A 100 4.80 13.88 -1.42
C MET A 100 4.76 14.58 -2.77
N THR A 101 3.95 14.09 -3.71
CA THR A 101 3.66 14.81 -4.96
C THR A 101 3.10 16.20 -4.67
N TYR A 102 2.12 16.29 -3.78
CA TYR A 102 1.58 17.59 -3.35
C TYR A 102 2.59 18.45 -2.57
N ALA A 103 3.46 17.83 -1.78
CA ALA A 103 4.47 18.54 -1.01
C ALA A 103 5.55 19.20 -1.91
N GLU A 104 6.02 18.49 -2.94
CA GLU A 104 6.97 19.03 -3.92
C GLU A 104 6.38 20.24 -4.66
N ASP A 105 5.09 20.21 -4.99
CA ASP A 105 4.36 21.31 -5.62
C ASP A 105 3.88 22.38 -4.60
N LYS A 106 4.26 22.27 -3.32
CA LYS A 106 3.95 23.23 -2.23
C LYS A 106 2.46 23.31 -1.87
N HIS A 107 1.70 22.30 -2.14
CA HIS A 107 0.29 22.20 -1.74
C HIS A 107 0.11 21.70 -0.30
N ILE A 108 1.17 21.21 0.33
CA ILE A 108 1.21 20.70 1.70
C ILE A 108 2.18 21.52 2.54
N LEU A 109 1.80 21.77 3.80
CA LEU A 109 2.65 22.44 4.77
C LEU A 109 3.58 21.45 5.48
N PRO A 110 4.83 21.83 5.74
CA PRO A 110 5.69 21.06 6.64
C PRO A 110 5.18 21.12 8.07
N VAL A 111 5.35 20.02 8.80
CA VAL A 111 4.97 19.85 10.21
C VAL A 111 6.21 19.75 11.08
N GLU A 112 6.18 20.38 12.26
CA GLU A 112 7.21 20.22 13.29
C GLU A 112 6.92 18.95 14.10
N VAL A 113 7.33 17.81 13.52
CA VAL A 113 6.92 16.47 13.99
C VAL A 113 7.46 16.10 15.38
N ASP A 114 8.58 16.70 15.78
CA ASP A 114 9.18 16.54 17.11
C ASP A 114 8.33 17.10 18.27
N LYS A 115 7.28 17.84 17.94
CA LYS A 115 6.28 18.36 18.90
C LYS A 115 5.02 17.50 19.00
N LEU A 116 4.90 16.47 18.18
CA LEU A 116 3.74 15.58 18.18
C LEU A 116 3.92 14.44 19.19
N ASP A 117 2.84 14.07 19.88
CA ASP A 117 2.84 13.01 20.89
C ASP A 117 3.20 11.63 20.30
N CYS A 118 2.97 11.44 18.99
CA CYS A 118 3.28 10.20 18.29
C CYS A 118 4.75 10.08 17.85
N TYR A 119 5.57 11.14 17.93
CA TYR A 119 6.88 11.20 17.28
C TYR A 119 7.79 10.02 17.65
N GLU A 120 7.98 9.77 18.94
CA GLU A 120 8.86 8.70 19.43
C GLU A 120 8.29 7.29 19.25
N GLN A 121 6.99 7.18 18.94
CA GLN A 121 6.29 5.91 18.76
C GLN A 121 6.27 5.43 17.31
N ILE A 122 6.71 6.26 16.37
CA ILE A 122 6.73 5.97 14.95
C ILE A 122 8.18 5.74 14.51
N PRO A 123 8.50 4.60 13.86
CA PRO A 123 9.86 4.31 13.43
C PRO A 123 10.34 5.29 12.36
N LYS A 124 11.65 5.59 12.40
CA LYS A 124 12.26 6.52 11.46
C LYS A 124 11.95 6.20 9.99
N ILE A 125 11.89 4.94 9.62
CA ILE A 125 11.61 4.51 8.25
C ILE A 125 10.21 4.98 7.78
N ALA A 126 9.20 4.99 8.66
CA ALA A 126 7.88 5.52 8.34
C ALA A 126 7.90 7.05 8.22
N TRP A 127 8.67 7.76 9.06
CA TRP A 127 8.90 9.19 8.90
C TRP A 127 9.61 9.53 7.59
N ASP A 128 10.58 8.72 7.18
CA ASP A 128 11.32 8.93 5.94
C ASP A 128 10.42 8.88 4.69
N ALA A 129 9.24 8.25 4.78
CA ALA A 129 8.23 8.27 3.72
C ALA A 129 7.61 9.66 3.46
N TYR A 130 7.73 10.58 4.42
CA TYR A 130 7.22 11.96 4.31
C TYR A 130 8.31 13.03 4.36
N ARG A 131 9.55 12.60 4.19
CA ARG A 131 10.73 13.47 4.31
C ARG A 131 11.05 14.16 2.99
N ILE A 132 11.22 15.49 3.04
CA ILE A 132 11.83 16.26 1.96
C ILE A 132 13.07 17.00 2.48
N VAL A 133 14.00 17.28 1.59
CA VAL A 133 15.21 18.06 1.90
C VAL A 133 15.19 19.31 1.05
N VAL A 134 15.20 20.49 1.69
CA VAL A 134 15.24 21.80 1.02
C VAL A 134 16.40 22.58 1.59
N ASP A 135 17.32 23.00 0.74
CA ASP A 135 18.53 23.73 1.14
C ASP A 135 19.34 23.06 2.25
N GLY A 136 19.46 21.73 2.19
CA GLY A 136 20.18 20.89 3.17
C GLY A 136 19.44 20.72 4.51
N LYS A 137 18.22 21.23 4.67
CA LYS A 137 17.40 21.09 5.85
C LYS A 137 16.27 20.08 5.62
N THR A 138 16.10 19.16 6.55
CA THR A 138 15.04 18.16 6.53
C THR A 138 13.71 18.73 7.02
N TYR A 139 12.65 18.41 6.30
CA TYR A 139 11.25 18.71 6.65
C TYR A 139 10.42 17.44 6.51
N TYR A 140 9.30 17.38 7.21
CA TYR A 140 8.30 16.33 7.10
C TYR A 140 6.96 16.94 6.66
N CYS A 141 6.38 16.40 5.60
CA CYS A 141 5.16 16.93 4.99
C CYS A 141 3.93 16.06 5.27
N GLY A 142 4.06 15.04 6.11
CA GLY A 142 2.97 14.19 6.55
C GLY A 142 3.30 13.54 7.88
N VAL A 143 2.26 13.01 8.55
CA VAL A 143 2.36 12.29 9.81
C VAL A 143 1.87 10.86 9.60
N PRO A 144 2.74 9.84 9.71
CA PRO A 144 2.38 8.46 9.49
C PRO A 144 1.25 7.99 10.41
N VAL A 145 0.31 7.22 9.88
CA VAL A 145 -0.83 6.66 10.64
C VAL A 145 -0.84 5.14 10.57
N ASN A 146 -0.73 4.58 9.35
CA ASN A 146 -0.71 3.14 9.16
C ASN A 146 0.24 2.71 8.04
N ILE A 147 0.63 1.44 8.12
CA ILE A 147 1.48 0.76 7.15
C ILE A 147 0.60 -0.13 6.28
N GLN A 148 0.91 -0.22 5.00
CA GLN A 148 0.19 -1.01 4.03
C GLN A 148 1.15 -1.79 3.15
N GLU A 149 0.85 -3.07 2.95
CA GLU A 149 1.56 -3.96 2.03
C GLU A 149 0.59 -4.94 1.37
N PRO A 150 0.94 -5.56 0.23
CA PRO A 150 0.17 -6.67 -0.33
C PRO A 150 0.12 -7.85 0.62
N MET A 151 -1.09 -8.36 0.89
CA MET A 151 -1.33 -9.51 1.73
C MET A 151 -2.05 -10.60 0.96
N LEU A 152 -1.89 -11.85 1.38
CA LEU A 152 -2.58 -13.00 0.82
C LEU A 152 -3.90 -13.23 1.59
N PHE A 153 -5.01 -13.32 0.86
CA PHE A 153 -6.33 -13.66 1.37
C PHE A 153 -6.73 -15.04 0.90
N TYR A 154 -7.18 -15.91 1.78
CA TYR A 154 -7.62 -17.27 1.42
C TYR A 154 -8.79 -17.76 2.26
N ARG A 155 -9.43 -18.82 1.77
CA ARG A 155 -10.54 -19.51 2.42
C ARG A 155 -10.02 -20.73 3.17
N GLU A 156 -10.01 -20.71 4.52
CA GLU A 156 -9.58 -21.84 5.35
C GLU A 156 -10.48 -23.06 5.19
N ASP A 157 -11.79 -22.86 5.03
CA ASP A 157 -12.76 -23.94 4.82
C ASP A 157 -12.64 -24.64 3.46
N MET A 158 -11.79 -24.15 2.56
CA MET A 158 -11.41 -24.83 1.31
C MET A 158 -10.19 -25.74 1.47
N LEU A 159 -9.50 -25.68 2.61
CA LEU A 159 -8.39 -26.57 2.92
C LEU A 159 -8.90 -27.97 3.29
N PRO A 160 -8.10 -29.05 3.11
CA PRO A 160 -8.45 -30.38 3.57
C PRO A 160 -8.66 -30.44 5.10
N GLU A 161 -9.57 -31.31 5.57
CA GLU A 161 -9.99 -31.39 6.97
C GLU A 161 -8.84 -31.54 8.01
N ASN A 162 -7.68 -32.04 7.62
CA ASN A 162 -6.55 -32.27 8.54
C ASN A 162 -5.34 -31.40 8.18
N TRP A 163 -5.55 -30.24 7.59
CA TRP A 163 -4.47 -29.41 7.14
C TRP A 163 -3.55 -28.97 8.29
N GLN A 164 -4.08 -28.65 9.47
CA GLN A 164 -3.29 -28.26 10.65
C GLN A 164 -2.29 -29.34 11.07
N THR A 165 -2.63 -30.62 10.90
CA THR A 165 -1.73 -31.74 11.24
C THR A 165 -0.71 -31.99 10.12
N ASN A 166 -1.13 -31.82 8.87
CA ASN A 166 -0.33 -32.24 7.71
C ASN A 166 0.50 -31.09 7.11
N TRP A 167 0.04 -29.85 7.24
CA TRP A 167 0.57 -28.68 6.56
C TRP A 167 0.80 -27.45 7.46
N ASP A 168 0.82 -27.61 8.76
CA ASP A 168 1.17 -26.60 9.76
C ASP A 168 2.14 -27.24 10.76
N LYS A 169 3.34 -27.56 10.30
CA LYS A 169 4.32 -28.31 11.09
C LYS A 169 4.98 -27.47 12.16
N ASP A 170 5.10 -26.18 11.94
CA ASP A 170 5.64 -25.23 12.91
C ASP A 170 4.60 -24.70 13.90
N GLY A 171 3.31 -24.99 13.66
CA GLY A 171 2.19 -24.62 14.54
C GLY A 171 1.86 -23.13 14.52
N ASN A 172 2.19 -22.43 13.43
CA ASN A 172 1.94 -20.99 13.32
C ASN A 172 0.50 -20.64 12.90
N GLY A 173 -0.32 -21.65 12.56
CA GLY A 173 -1.70 -21.50 12.11
C GLY A 173 -1.86 -21.11 10.65
N THR A 174 -0.78 -21.21 9.86
CA THR A 174 -0.76 -20.96 8.42
C THR A 174 -0.25 -22.21 7.70
N PRO A 175 -0.87 -22.63 6.58
CA PRO A 175 -0.38 -23.79 5.84
C PRO A 175 1.07 -23.61 5.35
N ASP A 176 1.94 -24.62 5.56
CA ASP A 176 3.35 -24.63 5.16
C ASP A 176 3.59 -24.24 3.68
N PHE A 177 2.63 -24.52 2.79
CA PHE A 177 2.77 -24.15 1.36
C PHE A 177 2.66 -22.63 1.10
N PHE A 178 2.36 -21.83 2.12
CA PHE A 178 2.48 -20.37 2.05
C PHE A 178 3.87 -19.85 2.49
N GLU A 179 4.80 -20.70 2.87
CA GLU A 179 6.15 -20.29 3.28
C GLU A 179 7.03 -19.90 2.07
N ASN A 180 6.86 -20.60 0.94
CA ASN A 180 7.59 -20.32 -0.27
C ASN A 180 6.72 -20.37 -1.53
N TRP A 181 7.16 -19.67 -2.57
CA TRP A 181 6.40 -19.52 -3.81
C TRP A 181 6.36 -20.80 -4.67
N ASN A 182 7.32 -21.74 -4.54
CA ASN A 182 7.29 -23.01 -5.24
C ASN A 182 6.14 -23.89 -4.74
N ASP A 183 5.96 -23.95 -3.42
CA ASP A 183 4.92 -24.76 -2.81
C ASP A 183 3.53 -24.17 -3.07
N LEU A 184 3.39 -22.83 -3.00
CA LEU A 184 2.16 -22.16 -3.39
C LEU A 184 1.85 -22.40 -4.88
N TYR A 185 2.87 -22.39 -5.76
CA TYR A 185 2.71 -22.70 -7.17
C TYR A 185 2.21 -24.14 -7.37
N ALA A 186 2.88 -25.12 -6.77
CA ALA A 186 2.50 -26.53 -6.87
C ALA A 186 1.09 -26.79 -6.31
N TYR A 187 0.74 -26.16 -5.18
CA TYR A 187 -0.61 -26.27 -4.61
C TYR A 187 -1.65 -25.63 -5.53
N SER A 188 -1.36 -24.46 -6.08
CA SER A 188 -2.25 -23.76 -7.00
C SER A 188 -2.48 -24.54 -8.29
N GLU A 189 -1.43 -25.20 -8.83
CA GLU A 189 -1.55 -26.09 -9.98
C GLU A 189 -2.47 -27.29 -9.66
N SER A 190 -2.34 -27.88 -8.48
CA SER A 190 -3.18 -29.02 -8.05
C SER A 190 -4.66 -28.68 -7.89
N LEU A 191 -4.99 -27.41 -7.59
CA LEU A 191 -6.36 -26.92 -7.43
C LEU A 191 -6.99 -26.49 -8.76
N ARG A 192 -6.19 -26.30 -9.82
CA ARG A 192 -6.70 -25.81 -11.10
C ARG A 192 -7.64 -26.83 -11.75
N GLU A 193 -8.90 -26.50 -11.83
CA GLU A 193 -9.93 -27.28 -12.48
C GLU A 193 -10.55 -26.48 -13.62
N CYS A 194 -10.18 -26.83 -14.85
CA CYS A 194 -10.69 -26.21 -16.07
C CYS A 194 -11.78 -27.04 -16.75
N ASP A 195 -11.95 -28.29 -16.35
CA ASP A 195 -13.04 -29.15 -16.80
C ASP A 195 -14.27 -28.97 -15.90
N THR A 196 -15.22 -28.19 -16.38
CA THR A 196 -16.47 -27.90 -15.68
C THR A 196 -17.56 -28.97 -15.88
N SER A 197 -17.27 -30.05 -16.60
CA SER A 197 -18.25 -31.09 -16.95
C SER A 197 -18.85 -31.79 -15.74
N ALA A 198 -18.08 -31.91 -14.64
CA ALA A 198 -18.52 -32.56 -13.41
C ALA A 198 -19.09 -31.58 -12.38
N THR A 199 -18.52 -30.39 -12.28
CA THR A 199 -18.84 -29.42 -11.20
C THR A 199 -19.61 -28.19 -11.70
N GLY A 200 -19.56 -27.91 -13.00
CA GLY A 200 -20.12 -26.69 -13.59
C GLY A 200 -19.39 -25.40 -13.23
N THR A 201 -18.26 -25.50 -12.49
CA THR A 201 -17.53 -24.35 -11.97
C THR A 201 -16.04 -24.52 -12.14
N GLU A 202 -15.39 -23.59 -12.82
CA GLU A 202 -13.93 -23.53 -12.87
C GLU A 202 -13.36 -23.18 -11.49
N LYS A 203 -12.18 -23.72 -11.17
CA LYS A 203 -11.44 -23.43 -9.94
C LYS A 203 -10.00 -23.08 -10.24
N TYR A 204 -9.51 -22.13 -9.47
CA TYR A 204 -8.15 -21.64 -9.55
C TYR A 204 -7.56 -21.54 -8.13
N GLY A 205 -6.30 -21.91 -7.98
CA GLY A 205 -5.60 -21.77 -6.72
C GLY A 205 -5.29 -20.30 -6.43
N PHE A 206 -4.16 -19.84 -6.93
CA PHE A 206 -3.72 -18.45 -6.75
C PHE A 206 -4.19 -17.55 -7.90
N MET A 207 -4.80 -16.44 -7.55
CA MET A 207 -5.26 -15.43 -8.50
C MET A 207 -4.84 -14.04 -8.03
N GLN A 208 -4.05 -13.34 -8.83
CA GLN A 208 -3.53 -12.01 -8.51
C GLN A 208 -3.55 -11.13 -9.76
N SER A 209 -3.73 -9.82 -9.57
CA SER A 209 -3.47 -8.85 -10.63
C SER A 209 -1.96 -8.72 -10.87
N LEU A 210 -1.43 -9.55 -11.78
CA LEU A 210 -0.02 -9.48 -12.21
C LEU A 210 0.28 -8.27 -13.11
N TYR A 211 -0.75 -7.62 -13.56
CA TYR A 211 -0.73 -6.36 -14.28
C TYR A 211 -0.46 -5.17 -13.34
N ASP A 212 -0.90 -5.22 -12.09
CA ASP A 212 -0.73 -4.15 -11.12
C ASP A 212 0.70 -4.17 -10.53
N PRO A 213 1.54 -3.13 -10.76
CA PRO A 213 2.91 -3.12 -10.28
C PRO A 213 3.04 -3.14 -8.76
N TYR A 214 2.07 -2.62 -8.02
CA TYR A 214 2.07 -2.65 -6.56
C TYR A 214 1.84 -4.08 -6.05
N LEU A 215 0.77 -4.74 -6.49
CA LEU A 215 0.45 -6.09 -6.08
C LEU A 215 1.47 -7.13 -6.58
N ALA A 216 2.03 -6.93 -7.77
CA ALA A 216 3.04 -7.81 -8.37
C ALA A 216 4.49 -7.50 -7.94
N SER A 217 4.67 -6.57 -7.01
CA SER A 217 6.00 -6.04 -6.65
C SER A 217 6.98 -7.10 -6.14
N SER A 218 6.50 -8.14 -5.47
CA SER A 218 7.34 -9.25 -5.01
C SER A 218 8.14 -9.91 -6.14
N PHE A 219 7.58 -9.98 -7.35
CA PHE A 219 8.23 -10.62 -8.50
C PHE A 219 9.44 -9.86 -9.06
N TYR A 220 9.65 -8.59 -8.73
CA TYR A 220 10.82 -7.86 -9.18
C TYR A 220 11.66 -7.30 -8.02
N LEU A 221 11.06 -6.83 -6.94
CA LEU A 221 11.79 -6.30 -5.79
C LEU A 221 12.60 -7.38 -5.06
N SER A 222 12.07 -8.60 -4.92
CA SER A 222 12.77 -9.72 -4.27
C SER A 222 14.09 -10.08 -4.97
N TYR A 223 14.21 -9.79 -6.24
CA TYR A 223 15.42 -10.04 -7.03
C TYR A 223 16.34 -8.82 -7.12
N GLY A 224 16.07 -7.80 -6.30
CA GLY A 224 16.95 -6.64 -6.14
C GLY A 224 16.65 -5.48 -7.09
N ALA A 225 15.52 -5.50 -7.80
CA ALA A 225 15.03 -4.29 -8.46
C ALA A 225 14.76 -3.18 -7.43
N TYR A 226 14.74 -1.96 -7.89
CA TYR A 226 14.32 -0.79 -7.14
C TYR A 226 13.58 0.18 -8.07
N ILE A 227 12.84 1.13 -7.50
CA ILE A 227 12.11 2.11 -8.32
C ILE A 227 13.07 3.22 -8.76
N PHE A 228 13.60 3.97 -7.79
CA PHE A 228 14.62 4.99 -8.01
C PHE A 228 15.80 4.80 -7.08
N GLY A 229 17.00 4.97 -7.61
CA GLY A 229 18.23 4.98 -6.84
C GLY A 229 18.32 6.22 -5.93
N LYS A 230 19.34 6.25 -5.08
CA LYS A 230 19.57 7.36 -4.13
C LYS A 230 20.88 8.08 -4.43
N ASN A 231 20.85 9.39 -4.29
CA ASN A 231 22.01 10.26 -4.27
C ASN A 231 22.83 10.04 -2.96
N GLU A 232 24.05 10.59 -2.90
CA GLU A 232 24.92 10.50 -1.71
C GLU A 232 24.30 11.10 -0.45
N ASP A 233 23.42 12.09 -0.59
CA ASP A 233 22.69 12.73 0.51
C ASP A 233 21.42 11.95 0.94
N GLY A 234 21.17 10.79 0.30
CA GLY A 234 20.02 9.93 0.57
C GLY A 234 18.71 10.36 -0.09
N THR A 235 18.69 11.43 -0.89
CA THR A 235 17.54 11.80 -1.71
C THR A 235 17.39 10.86 -2.89
N TYR A 236 16.17 10.71 -3.41
CA TYR A 236 15.95 9.87 -4.59
C TYR A 236 16.44 10.55 -5.87
N ASN A 237 16.98 9.74 -6.77
CA ASN A 237 17.43 10.17 -8.10
C ASN A 237 16.45 9.65 -9.17
N ALA A 238 15.57 10.50 -9.66
CA ALA A 238 14.58 10.16 -10.68
C ALA A 238 15.19 9.68 -12.02
N ALA A 239 16.49 9.93 -12.27
CA ALA A 239 17.17 9.46 -13.47
C ALA A 239 17.78 8.05 -13.30
N ASP A 240 17.91 7.55 -12.07
CA ASP A 240 18.40 6.21 -11.79
C ASP A 240 17.21 5.27 -11.53
N ILE A 241 16.66 4.72 -12.61
CA ILE A 241 15.52 3.81 -12.61
C ILE A 241 16.05 2.37 -12.58
N GLY A 242 15.47 1.52 -11.75
CA GLY A 242 16.06 0.25 -11.41
C GLY A 242 15.20 -1.00 -11.55
N PHE A 243 14.15 -1.01 -12.37
CA PHE A 243 13.39 -2.22 -12.62
C PHE A 243 14.23 -3.32 -13.29
N SER A 244 15.17 -2.94 -14.16
CA SER A 244 16.05 -3.88 -14.89
C SER A 244 17.33 -4.28 -14.12
N LYS A 245 17.46 -3.84 -12.87
CA LYS A 245 18.70 -4.06 -12.12
C LYS A 245 18.75 -5.44 -11.45
N ASN A 246 19.99 -5.88 -11.18
CA ASN A 246 20.28 -7.14 -10.52
C ASN A 246 19.67 -8.35 -11.25
N ASN A 247 18.96 -9.22 -10.54
CA ASN A 247 18.41 -10.45 -11.08
C ASN A 247 16.89 -10.35 -11.36
N ALA A 248 16.35 -9.16 -11.53
CA ALA A 248 14.91 -8.93 -11.68
C ALA A 248 14.27 -9.71 -12.85
N ALA A 249 15.05 -10.05 -13.87
CA ALA A 249 14.60 -10.91 -14.97
C ALA A 249 14.11 -12.30 -14.51
N ASN A 250 14.70 -12.86 -13.44
CA ASN A 250 14.26 -14.12 -12.85
C ASN A 250 12.88 -13.97 -12.20
N GLY A 251 12.58 -12.81 -11.63
CA GLY A 251 11.27 -12.50 -11.08
C GLY A 251 10.18 -12.44 -12.15
N LEU A 252 10.46 -11.85 -13.30
CA LEU A 252 9.51 -11.86 -14.43
C LEU A 252 9.28 -13.26 -14.99
N LYS A 253 10.29 -14.14 -14.95
CA LYS A 253 10.11 -15.56 -15.27
C LYS A 253 9.12 -16.21 -14.31
N ALA A 254 9.25 -15.99 -13.00
CA ALA A 254 8.33 -16.50 -11.99
C ALA A 254 6.90 -15.93 -12.19
N LEU A 255 6.78 -14.63 -12.43
CA LEU A 255 5.51 -13.97 -12.73
C LEU A 255 4.80 -14.63 -13.92
N LYS A 256 5.52 -14.86 -15.02
CA LYS A 256 4.96 -15.53 -16.20
C LYS A 256 4.50 -16.95 -15.89
N GLN A 257 5.26 -17.73 -15.09
CA GLN A 257 4.87 -19.07 -14.70
C GLN A 257 3.54 -19.06 -13.91
N PHE A 258 3.39 -18.18 -12.93
CA PHE A 258 2.13 -18.05 -12.20
C PHE A 258 0.97 -17.62 -13.09
N ALA A 259 1.20 -16.68 -14.01
CA ALA A 259 0.18 -16.27 -14.97
C ALA A 259 -0.40 -17.48 -15.73
N GLY A 260 0.43 -18.45 -16.08
CA GLY A 260 0.02 -19.67 -16.76
C GLY A 260 -0.95 -20.56 -15.97
N LEU A 261 -1.06 -20.39 -14.66
CA LEU A 261 -2.04 -21.09 -13.81
C LEU A 261 -3.37 -20.34 -13.65
N MET A 262 -3.42 -19.08 -14.08
CA MET A 262 -4.59 -18.22 -13.93
C MET A 262 -5.56 -18.35 -15.09
N TYR A 263 -6.69 -17.68 -14.98
CA TYR A 263 -7.63 -17.52 -16.07
C TYR A 263 -7.18 -16.37 -17.00
N GLU A 264 -6.97 -16.69 -18.30
CA GLU A 264 -6.45 -15.72 -19.27
C GLU A 264 -7.27 -14.42 -19.32
N GLY A 265 -8.60 -14.54 -19.25
CA GLY A 265 -9.52 -13.40 -19.30
C GLY A 265 -9.48 -12.49 -18.05
N CYS A 266 -8.68 -12.84 -17.04
CA CYS A 266 -8.57 -12.08 -15.78
C CYS A 266 -7.14 -11.60 -15.48
N ILE A 267 -6.25 -11.57 -16.45
CA ILE A 267 -4.85 -11.13 -16.28
C ILE A 267 -4.72 -9.61 -16.08
N ASP A 268 -5.76 -8.86 -16.38
CA ASP A 268 -5.84 -7.41 -16.19
C ASP A 268 -6.65 -7.04 -14.94
N ASP A 269 -7.23 -5.85 -14.91
CA ASP A 269 -8.04 -5.32 -13.80
C ASP A 269 -9.26 -6.16 -13.45
N THR A 270 -9.67 -7.10 -14.30
CA THR A 270 -10.83 -7.96 -14.04
C THR A 270 -10.65 -8.79 -12.78
N ILE A 271 -9.43 -9.21 -12.45
CA ILE A 271 -9.15 -9.90 -11.17
C ILE A 271 -9.44 -8.98 -10.00
N THR A 272 -8.99 -7.74 -10.06
CA THR A 272 -9.19 -6.74 -9.00
C THR A 272 -10.68 -6.49 -8.73
N LEU A 273 -11.48 -6.43 -9.78
CA LEU A 273 -12.93 -6.20 -9.68
C LEU A 273 -13.69 -7.43 -9.15
N ASN A 274 -13.26 -8.64 -9.53
CA ASN A 274 -13.99 -9.88 -9.28
C ASN A 274 -13.50 -10.67 -8.06
N ARG A 275 -12.34 -10.35 -7.50
CA ARG A 275 -11.71 -11.17 -6.45
C ARG A 275 -12.59 -11.39 -5.22
N TYR A 276 -13.33 -10.40 -4.78
CA TYR A 276 -14.20 -10.51 -3.60
C TYR A 276 -15.28 -11.59 -3.77
N GLU A 277 -15.97 -11.55 -4.91
CA GLU A 277 -17.03 -12.50 -5.23
C GLU A 277 -16.47 -13.89 -5.54
N LYS A 278 -15.33 -13.96 -6.24
CA LYS A 278 -14.69 -15.23 -6.62
C LYS A 278 -14.06 -15.97 -5.45
N ILE A 279 -13.52 -15.26 -4.46
CA ILE A 279 -13.12 -15.84 -3.17
C ILE A 279 -14.37 -16.33 -2.41
N ALA A 280 -15.43 -15.51 -2.34
CA ALA A 280 -16.64 -15.85 -1.62
C ALA A 280 -17.33 -17.11 -2.16
N ASN A 281 -17.41 -17.27 -3.48
CA ASN A 281 -18.05 -18.44 -4.11
C ASN A 281 -17.11 -19.64 -4.33
N GLY A 282 -15.83 -19.54 -3.92
CA GLY A 282 -14.86 -20.63 -4.01
C GLY A 282 -14.27 -20.88 -5.39
N THR A 283 -14.48 -19.97 -6.37
CA THR A 283 -13.79 -20.05 -7.68
C THR A 283 -12.29 -19.83 -7.53
N TYR A 284 -11.87 -18.86 -6.67
CA TYR A 284 -10.48 -18.64 -6.28
C TYR A 284 -10.25 -19.16 -4.86
N PHE A 285 -9.18 -19.93 -4.66
CA PHE A 285 -8.78 -20.35 -3.32
C PHE A 285 -8.11 -19.19 -2.58
N CYS A 286 -7.17 -18.51 -3.21
CA CYS A 286 -6.50 -17.35 -2.63
C CYS A 286 -6.24 -16.25 -3.66
N THR A 287 -6.06 -15.04 -3.14
CA THR A 287 -5.76 -13.83 -3.92
C THR A 287 -4.91 -12.86 -3.13
N VAL A 288 -4.30 -11.89 -3.82
CA VAL A 288 -3.56 -10.79 -3.18
C VAL A 288 -4.38 -9.51 -3.20
N SER A 289 -4.38 -8.82 -2.07
CA SER A 289 -4.99 -7.51 -1.89
C SER A 289 -4.32 -6.76 -0.74
N THR A 290 -4.80 -5.58 -0.41
CA THR A 290 -4.34 -4.79 0.73
C THR A 290 -5.21 -5.02 1.96
N PRO A 291 -4.68 -4.90 3.20
CA PRO A 291 -5.40 -5.20 4.44
C PRO A 291 -6.72 -4.43 4.61
N ASP A 292 -6.78 -3.19 4.14
CA ASP A 292 -7.97 -2.34 4.22
C ASP A 292 -9.17 -2.88 3.44
N THR A 293 -8.95 -3.85 2.55
CA THR A 293 -10.03 -4.52 1.80
C THR A 293 -10.66 -5.70 2.55
N TYR A 294 -10.17 -6.05 3.74
CA TYR A 294 -10.64 -7.22 4.49
C TYR A 294 -12.16 -7.22 4.70
N SER A 295 -12.74 -6.09 5.08
CA SER A 295 -14.19 -5.97 5.27
C SER A 295 -15.00 -6.25 4.00
N LEU A 296 -14.47 -5.89 2.81
CA LEU A 296 -15.14 -6.17 1.54
C LEU A 296 -15.21 -7.66 1.22
N PHE A 297 -14.16 -8.42 1.59
CA PHE A 297 -14.18 -9.88 1.48
C PHE A 297 -15.16 -10.50 2.46
N ILE A 298 -15.21 -10.04 3.72
CA ILE A 298 -16.15 -10.49 4.73
C ILE A 298 -17.59 -10.25 4.30
N ASP A 299 -17.92 -9.06 3.79
CA ASP A 299 -19.25 -8.71 3.32
C ASP A 299 -19.72 -9.65 2.20
N LYS A 300 -18.84 -9.92 1.22
CA LYS A 300 -19.17 -10.82 0.11
C LYS A 300 -19.31 -12.28 0.54
N LEU A 301 -18.46 -12.73 1.46
CA LEU A 301 -18.53 -14.09 1.99
C LEU A 301 -19.75 -14.29 2.89
N THR A 302 -20.10 -13.28 3.67
CA THR A 302 -21.34 -13.25 4.46
C THR A 302 -22.57 -13.39 3.54
N LEU A 303 -22.63 -12.57 2.49
CA LEU A 303 -23.71 -12.63 1.51
C LEU A 303 -23.79 -14.01 0.82
N GLN A 304 -22.65 -14.63 0.52
CA GLN A 304 -22.60 -15.98 -0.05
C GLN A 304 -23.27 -17.00 0.89
N TYR A 305 -22.92 -16.98 2.19
CA TYR A 305 -23.54 -17.87 3.18
C TYR A 305 -25.03 -17.57 3.42
N GLU A 306 -25.46 -16.31 3.34
CA GLU A 306 -26.88 -15.97 3.38
C GLU A 306 -27.65 -16.55 2.18
N ASN A 307 -27.07 -16.53 0.99
CA ASN A 307 -27.65 -17.14 -0.21
C ASN A 307 -27.75 -18.68 -0.08
N GLU A 308 -26.93 -19.30 0.77
CA GLU A 308 -27.00 -20.72 1.15
C GLU A 308 -28.09 -20.99 2.24
N GLY A 309 -28.80 -19.97 2.70
CA GLY A 309 -29.88 -20.06 3.67
C GLY A 309 -29.45 -19.90 5.14
N ILE A 310 -28.23 -19.41 5.38
CA ILE A 310 -27.72 -19.14 6.74
C ILE A 310 -28.19 -17.75 7.19
N SER A 311 -28.58 -17.58 8.44
CA SER A 311 -28.98 -16.27 8.95
C SER A 311 -27.79 -15.31 9.03
N HIS A 312 -28.01 -14.01 8.81
CA HIS A 312 -26.96 -12.99 8.75
C HIS A 312 -25.94 -13.09 9.90
N ALA A 313 -26.40 -13.16 11.15
CA ALA A 313 -25.52 -13.20 12.31
C ALA A 313 -24.59 -14.44 12.33
N ILE A 314 -25.10 -15.58 11.87
CA ILE A 314 -24.32 -16.81 11.75
C ILE A 314 -23.39 -16.76 10.53
N ALA A 315 -23.89 -16.21 9.43
CA ALA A 315 -23.15 -16.04 8.18
C ALA A 315 -21.94 -15.12 8.37
N ALA A 316 -22.11 -13.97 9.04
CA ALA A 316 -21.03 -13.04 9.34
C ALA A 316 -19.95 -13.69 10.22
N LYS A 317 -20.34 -14.35 11.29
CA LYS A 317 -19.38 -15.09 12.15
C LYS A 317 -18.63 -16.18 11.38
N LYS A 318 -19.32 -16.93 10.55
CA LYS A 318 -18.71 -17.98 9.70
C LYS A 318 -17.76 -17.37 8.67
N ALA A 319 -18.06 -16.19 8.14
CA ALA A 319 -17.19 -15.47 7.22
C ALA A 319 -15.88 -15.04 7.91
N GLU A 320 -15.96 -14.50 9.12
CA GLU A 320 -14.79 -14.14 9.94
C GLU A 320 -13.94 -15.36 10.32
N GLU A 321 -14.58 -16.50 10.60
CA GLU A 321 -13.88 -17.77 10.92
C GLU A 321 -13.14 -18.35 9.72
N ASN A 322 -13.69 -18.21 8.50
CA ASN A 322 -13.20 -18.88 7.30
C ASN A 322 -12.30 -18.01 6.42
N LEU A 323 -12.45 -16.69 6.45
CA LEU A 323 -11.55 -15.80 5.72
C LEU A 323 -10.28 -15.59 6.53
N LYS A 324 -9.15 -15.88 5.92
CA LYS A 324 -7.84 -15.64 6.50
C LYS A 324 -7.05 -14.64 5.65
N MET A 325 -6.18 -13.91 6.33
CA MET A 325 -5.20 -13.03 5.72
C MET A 325 -3.83 -13.36 6.30
N THR A 326 -2.81 -13.46 5.44
CA THR A 326 -1.42 -13.74 5.84
C THR A 326 -0.45 -12.96 4.95
N GLU A 327 0.82 -12.91 5.33
CA GLU A 327 1.89 -12.39 4.46
C GLU A 327 1.99 -13.20 3.17
N LEU A 328 2.59 -12.60 2.13
CA LEU A 328 2.98 -13.36 0.96
C LEU A 328 4.08 -14.38 1.33
N PRO A 329 4.21 -15.50 0.59
CA PRO A 329 5.28 -16.46 0.85
C PRO A 329 6.64 -15.77 0.96
N GLY A 330 7.38 -16.04 2.04
CA GLY A 330 8.60 -15.32 2.40
C GLY A 330 9.82 -15.63 1.55
N LEU A 331 9.77 -16.70 0.74
CA LEU A 331 10.89 -17.21 -0.05
C LEU A 331 10.50 -17.39 -1.52
N MET A 332 11.38 -16.97 -2.44
CA MET A 332 11.21 -17.13 -3.88
C MET A 332 12.45 -17.80 -4.48
N PRO A 333 12.31 -18.74 -5.45
CA PRO A 333 13.48 -19.43 -6.02
C PRO A 333 14.41 -18.45 -6.73
N LYS A 334 15.69 -18.53 -6.44
CA LYS A 334 16.72 -17.58 -6.91
C LYS A 334 16.81 -17.46 -8.43
N ASP A 335 16.50 -18.55 -9.15
CA ASP A 335 16.49 -18.56 -10.62
C ASP A 335 15.10 -18.34 -11.24
N GLY A 336 14.10 -18.02 -10.41
CA GLY A 336 12.74 -17.74 -10.84
C GLY A 336 11.99 -18.96 -11.36
N ASP A 337 12.39 -20.19 -11.03
CA ASP A 337 11.73 -21.42 -11.47
C ASP A 337 10.82 -21.99 -10.39
N LEU A 338 9.55 -21.63 -10.47
CA LEU A 338 8.53 -22.03 -9.50
C LEU A 338 8.12 -23.51 -9.62
N SER A 339 8.46 -24.19 -10.73
CA SER A 339 8.11 -25.60 -10.93
C SER A 339 9.03 -26.58 -10.21
N LYS A 340 10.10 -26.09 -9.56
CA LYS A 340 11.02 -26.93 -8.79
C LYS A 340 10.38 -27.39 -7.49
N ASP A 341 10.66 -28.64 -7.12
CA ASP A 341 10.28 -29.20 -5.81
C ASP A 341 11.14 -28.54 -4.70
N SER A 342 10.51 -27.79 -3.82
CA SER A 342 11.16 -27.10 -2.69
C SER A 342 11.84 -28.07 -1.72
N ALA A 343 11.35 -29.30 -1.57
CA ALA A 343 11.94 -30.31 -0.69
C ALA A 343 13.38 -30.69 -1.05
N GLY A 344 13.81 -30.44 -2.30
CA GLY A 344 15.18 -30.63 -2.76
C GLY A 344 16.05 -29.38 -2.71
N MET A 345 15.53 -28.23 -2.26
CA MET A 345 16.20 -26.93 -2.23
C MET A 345 16.78 -26.63 -0.83
N THR A 346 17.76 -25.75 -0.80
CA THR A 346 18.39 -25.23 0.41
C THR A 346 18.13 -23.72 0.53
N GLU A 347 18.42 -23.11 1.69
CA GLU A 347 18.29 -21.65 1.88
C GLU A 347 19.05 -20.84 0.80
N ASP A 348 20.20 -21.36 0.34
CA ASP A 348 20.99 -20.72 -0.72
C ASP A 348 20.31 -20.70 -2.10
N ASP A 349 19.28 -21.50 -2.30
CA ASP A 349 18.51 -21.57 -3.56
C ASP A 349 17.35 -20.55 -3.60
N PHE A 350 17.12 -19.84 -2.51
CA PHE A 350 16.05 -18.84 -2.40
C PHE A 350 16.57 -17.40 -2.26
N VAL A 351 15.72 -16.46 -2.57
CA VAL A 351 15.80 -15.05 -2.19
C VAL A 351 14.66 -14.73 -1.25
N ASN A 352 14.89 -13.83 -0.29
CA ASN A 352 13.84 -13.33 0.58
C ASN A 352 12.86 -12.46 -0.24
N VAL A 353 11.59 -12.62 0.05
CA VAL A 353 10.55 -11.82 -0.59
C VAL A 353 10.56 -10.40 -0.02
N VAL A 354 10.50 -9.44 -0.93
CA VAL A 354 10.35 -8.01 -0.67
C VAL A 354 9.15 -7.52 -1.45
N VAL A 355 8.23 -6.86 -0.77
CA VAL A 355 7.02 -6.29 -1.38
C VAL A 355 7.08 -4.77 -1.38
N MET A 356 6.41 -4.14 -2.33
CA MET A 356 6.19 -2.70 -2.26
C MET A 356 5.19 -2.41 -1.15
N GLY A 357 5.50 -1.43 -0.30
CA GLY A 357 4.58 -0.98 0.71
C GLY A 357 4.45 0.53 0.73
N GLY A 358 3.42 1.02 1.40
CA GLY A 358 3.14 2.41 1.61
C GLY A 358 2.95 2.74 3.08
N VAL A 359 3.08 4.02 3.37
CA VAL A 359 2.71 4.58 4.66
C VAL A 359 1.63 5.62 4.39
N ASN A 360 0.43 5.36 4.88
CA ASN A 360 -0.65 6.32 4.78
C ASN A 360 -0.63 7.25 6.00
N GLY A 361 -0.95 8.51 5.80
CA GLY A 361 -0.86 9.49 6.87
C GLY A 361 -1.67 10.75 6.63
N TYR A 362 -1.65 11.61 7.64
CA TYR A 362 -2.28 12.92 7.55
C TYR A 362 -1.29 13.97 7.09
N ALA A 363 -1.75 14.85 6.21
CA ALA A 363 -1.03 16.04 5.79
C ALA A 363 -1.92 17.29 5.90
N ILE A 364 -1.29 18.45 6.07
CA ILE A 364 -1.97 19.73 6.24
C ILE A 364 -1.86 20.53 4.94
N SER A 365 -3.00 20.89 4.38
CA SER A 365 -3.09 21.71 3.17
C SER A 365 -2.42 23.09 3.37
N SER A 366 -1.63 23.53 2.39
CA SER A 366 -1.05 24.89 2.39
C SER A 366 -2.10 25.99 2.21
N TYR A 367 -3.31 25.61 1.81
CA TYR A 367 -4.44 26.54 1.59
C TYR A 367 -5.29 26.75 2.82
N THR A 368 -5.03 26.02 3.92
CA THR A 368 -5.75 26.22 5.19
C THR A 368 -5.45 27.60 5.79
N LYS A 369 -6.47 28.20 6.39
CA LYS A 369 -6.34 29.42 7.20
C LYS A 369 -6.10 29.14 8.67
N TYR A 370 -6.15 27.86 9.08
CA TYR A 370 -6.22 27.42 10.46
C TYR A 370 -5.13 26.39 10.79
N LYS A 371 -3.88 26.69 10.41
CA LYS A 371 -2.74 25.78 10.56
C LYS A 371 -2.65 25.17 11.96
N ASP A 372 -2.76 26.00 13.02
CA ASP A 372 -2.61 25.53 14.40
C ASP A 372 -3.74 24.56 14.78
N ALA A 373 -4.97 24.83 14.34
CA ALA A 373 -6.09 23.93 14.55
C ALA A 373 -5.92 22.59 13.80
N CYS A 374 -5.34 22.63 12.59
CA CYS A 374 -5.00 21.42 11.84
C CYS A 374 -3.91 20.59 12.54
N ILE A 375 -2.89 21.24 13.13
CA ILE A 375 -1.84 20.56 13.91
C ILE A 375 -2.46 19.87 15.14
N GLU A 376 -3.34 20.56 15.87
CA GLU A 376 -4.06 19.99 17.02
C GLU A 376 -4.92 18.76 16.58
N PHE A 377 -5.59 18.84 15.43
CA PHE A 377 -6.34 17.71 14.90
C PHE A 377 -5.43 16.54 14.53
N VAL A 378 -4.33 16.78 13.81
CA VAL A 378 -3.39 15.73 13.41
C VAL A 378 -2.79 15.08 14.66
N ASN A 379 -2.36 15.86 15.68
CA ASN A 379 -1.85 15.31 16.93
C ASN A 379 -2.89 14.44 17.64
N TYR A 380 -4.15 14.86 17.67
CA TYR A 380 -5.25 14.07 18.25
C TYR A 380 -5.52 12.78 17.46
N ALA A 381 -5.62 12.88 16.13
CA ALA A 381 -5.91 11.76 15.27
C ALA A 381 -4.80 10.69 15.22
N THR A 382 -3.55 11.11 15.45
CA THR A 382 -2.37 10.23 15.56
C THR A 382 -2.02 9.84 17.00
N GLY A 383 -2.83 10.27 17.96
CA GLY A 383 -2.74 9.85 19.36
C GLY A 383 -3.07 8.36 19.52
N TYR A 384 -2.59 7.77 20.63
CA TYR A 384 -2.75 6.34 20.92
C TYR A 384 -4.20 5.85 20.78
N ASP A 385 -5.15 6.54 21.40
CA ASP A 385 -6.57 6.13 21.45
C ASP A 385 -7.20 6.11 20.06
N MET A 386 -6.92 7.11 19.21
CA MET A 386 -7.51 7.21 17.88
C MET A 386 -6.87 6.23 16.91
N VAL A 387 -5.55 6.01 16.99
CA VAL A 387 -4.87 5.02 16.18
C VAL A 387 -5.29 3.61 16.56
N SER A 388 -5.41 3.31 17.87
CA SER A 388 -5.94 2.01 18.35
C SER A 388 -7.34 1.76 17.81
N ARG A 389 -8.21 2.76 17.89
CA ARG A 389 -9.58 2.65 17.38
C ARG A 389 -9.66 2.50 15.87
N ARG A 390 -8.75 3.19 15.14
CA ARG A 390 -8.62 3.02 13.69
C ARG A 390 -8.21 1.59 13.35
N THR A 391 -7.21 1.06 14.02
CA THR A 391 -6.74 -0.32 13.84
C THR A 391 -7.85 -1.34 14.13
N GLU A 392 -8.58 -1.15 15.24
CA GLU A 392 -9.70 -2.03 15.61
C GLU A 392 -10.84 -2.01 14.58
N MET A 393 -11.23 -0.81 14.11
CA MET A 393 -12.37 -0.66 13.21
C MET A 393 -12.06 -1.04 11.75
N LEU A 394 -10.82 -0.85 11.31
CA LEU A 394 -10.41 -1.04 9.91
C LEU A 394 -9.56 -2.28 9.69
N GLY A 395 -9.01 -2.91 10.74
CA GLY A 395 -8.15 -4.07 10.64
C GLY A 395 -6.78 -3.78 10.00
N ILE A 396 -6.32 -2.52 10.00
CA ILE A 396 -5.09 -2.09 9.34
C ILE A 396 -3.94 -1.91 10.34
N ALA A 397 -2.70 -2.18 9.89
CA ALA A 397 -1.52 -2.05 10.73
C ALA A 397 -1.21 -0.57 11.04
N PRO A 398 -1.04 -0.20 12.32
CA PRO A 398 -0.67 1.16 12.70
C PRO A 398 0.81 1.44 12.44
N ALA A 399 1.15 2.69 12.17
CA ALA A 399 2.54 3.14 12.15
C ALA A 399 3.12 3.34 13.57
N ARG A 400 2.28 3.31 14.61
CA ARG A 400 2.70 3.41 16.01
C ARG A 400 3.07 2.04 16.57
N GLU A 401 4.30 1.92 17.06
CA GLU A 401 4.84 0.68 17.63
C GLU A 401 4.07 0.20 18.87
N ASP A 402 3.70 1.14 19.76
CA ASP A 402 2.95 0.84 20.98
C ASP A 402 1.56 0.26 20.70
N VAL A 403 0.87 0.77 19.66
CA VAL A 403 -0.43 0.23 19.22
C VAL A 403 -0.25 -1.12 18.52
N ALA A 404 0.73 -1.27 17.63
CA ALA A 404 1.00 -2.53 16.94
C ALA A 404 1.25 -3.68 17.93
N LYS A 405 2.12 -3.45 18.92
CA LYS A 405 2.42 -4.42 19.99
C LYS A 405 1.20 -4.76 20.83
N GLN A 406 0.36 -3.78 21.16
CA GLN A 406 -0.84 -4.00 21.98
C GLN A 406 -1.90 -4.79 21.23
N THR A 407 -2.07 -4.54 19.93
CA THR A 407 -3.04 -5.27 19.09
C THR A 407 -2.57 -6.68 18.79
N GLY A 408 -1.26 -6.85 18.53
CA GLY A 408 -0.67 -8.14 18.20
C GLY A 408 -1.14 -8.71 16.85
N GLY A 409 -0.88 -10.01 16.63
CA GLY A 409 -1.32 -10.72 15.43
C GLY A 409 -0.82 -10.08 14.13
N MET A 410 -1.69 -9.99 13.13
CA MET A 410 -1.36 -9.47 11.79
C MET A 410 -0.79 -8.05 11.82
N THR A 411 -1.30 -7.17 12.67
CA THR A 411 -0.85 -5.78 12.73
C THR A 411 0.59 -5.65 13.23
N ASP A 412 0.98 -6.49 14.20
CA ASP A 412 2.37 -6.56 14.69
C ASP A 412 3.29 -7.19 13.64
N MET A 413 2.80 -8.15 12.88
CA MET A 413 3.54 -8.80 11.79
C MET A 413 3.88 -7.80 10.68
N ILE A 414 2.90 -7.04 10.17
CA ILE A 414 3.12 -6.01 9.15
C ILE A 414 4.09 -4.93 9.68
N PHE A 415 3.95 -4.52 10.94
CA PHE A 415 4.88 -3.58 11.56
C PHE A 415 6.32 -4.13 11.60
N LYS A 416 6.49 -5.40 11.92
CA LYS A 416 7.80 -6.08 11.90
C LYS A 416 8.36 -6.19 10.49
N SER A 417 7.56 -6.53 9.49
CA SER A 417 7.97 -6.61 8.08
C SER A 417 8.60 -5.30 7.59
N LEU A 418 8.06 -4.14 8.02
CA LEU A 418 8.67 -2.84 7.73
C LEU A 418 10.06 -2.71 8.38
N SER A 419 10.20 -3.09 9.65
CA SER A 419 11.46 -2.96 10.40
C SER A 419 12.53 -3.97 9.97
N GLU A 420 12.13 -5.13 9.46
CA GLU A 420 12.99 -6.19 8.94
C GLU A 420 13.43 -5.97 7.48
N GLY A 421 12.93 -4.93 6.83
CA GLY A 421 13.28 -4.61 5.45
C GLY A 421 12.59 -5.49 4.41
N LYS A 422 11.53 -6.19 4.76
CA LYS A 422 10.67 -6.95 3.85
C LYS A 422 9.74 -6.03 3.03
N ILE A 423 9.53 -4.80 3.51
CA ILE A 423 8.75 -3.78 2.81
C ILE A 423 9.70 -2.77 2.16
N TYR A 424 9.61 -2.67 0.84
CA TYR A 424 10.20 -1.58 0.06
C TYR A 424 9.22 -0.42 0.04
N LEU A 425 9.52 0.64 0.78
CA LEU A 425 8.66 1.83 0.78
C LEU A 425 8.72 2.54 -0.57
N MET A 426 7.55 2.90 -1.08
CA MET A 426 7.44 3.74 -2.28
C MET A 426 8.28 5.00 -2.13
N PRO A 427 9.08 5.34 -3.18
CA PRO A 427 9.88 6.55 -3.17
C PRO A 427 9.03 7.82 -2.97
N SER A 428 9.44 8.67 -2.06
CA SER A 428 8.74 9.90 -1.70
C SER A 428 9.17 11.06 -2.61
N ILE A 429 8.95 10.91 -3.92
CA ILE A 429 9.18 11.94 -4.94
C ILE A 429 8.08 11.91 -6.00
N LYS A 430 7.74 13.06 -6.57
CA LYS A 430 6.71 13.20 -7.61
C LYS A 430 6.91 12.28 -8.81
N ALA A 431 8.15 11.99 -9.17
CA ALA A 431 8.47 11.12 -10.29
C ALA A 431 7.85 9.72 -10.17
N VAL A 432 7.45 9.29 -8.95
CA VAL A 432 6.80 7.99 -8.70
C VAL A 432 5.47 7.84 -9.46
N ASP A 433 4.78 8.94 -9.73
CA ASP A 433 3.54 8.92 -10.53
C ASP A 433 3.75 8.36 -11.94
N GLN A 434 4.98 8.42 -12.44
CA GLN A 434 5.31 8.00 -13.82
C GLN A 434 5.65 6.50 -13.93
N ILE A 435 5.72 5.75 -12.84
CA ILE A 435 6.08 4.33 -12.92
C ILE A 435 4.90 3.44 -13.31
N TRP A 436 3.69 3.82 -12.93
CA TRP A 436 2.52 2.95 -12.95
C TRP A 436 2.19 2.43 -14.36
N VAL A 437 1.94 3.32 -15.31
CA VAL A 437 1.52 2.93 -16.66
C VAL A 437 2.61 2.15 -17.41
N PRO A 438 3.89 2.57 -17.42
CA PRO A 438 4.96 1.79 -18.07
C PRO A 438 5.13 0.40 -17.48
N ALA A 439 5.17 0.28 -16.14
CA ALA A 439 5.33 -1.02 -15.49
C ALA A 439 4.11 -1.92 -15.73
N GLN A 440 2.91 -1.39 -15.55
CA GLN A 440 1.64 -2.07 -15.80
C GLN A 440 1.56 -2.66 -17.21
N THR A 441 1.94 -1.89 -18.21
CA THR A 441 1.93 -2.33 -19.61
C THR A 441 2.82 -3.55 -19.83
N VAL A 442 4.07 -3.49 -19.37
CA VAL A 442 5.04 -4.55 -19.61
C VAL A 442 4.76 -5.79 -18.77
N LEU A 443 4.40 -5.62 -17.48
CA LEU A 443 4.02 -6.74 -16.62
C LEU A 443 2.81 -7.49 -17.17
N GLY A 444 1.80 -6.75 -17.67
CA GLY A 444 0.64 -7.31 -18.33
C GLY A 444 0.98 -8.06 -19.62
N GLU A 445 1.90 -7.55 -20.46
CA GLU A 445 2.37 -8.25 -21.65
C GLU A 445 3.09 -9.55 -21.29
N VAL A 446 3.98 -9.54 -20.31
CA VAL A 446 4.69 -10.73 -19.84
C VAL A 446 3.73 -11.78 -19.27
N ALA A 447 2.77 -11.36 -18.46
CA ALA A 447 1.78 -12.27 -17.90
C ALA A 447 0.91 -12.92 -18.99
N LYS A 448 0.38 -12.13 -19.92
CA LYS A 448 -0.44 -12.63 -21.05
C LYS A 448 0.33 -13.58 -21.99
N ASP A 449 1.64 -13.39 -22.10
CA ASP A 449 2.48 -14.25 -22.94
C ASP A 449 2.56 -15.71 -22.45
N ALA A 450 2.21 -15.99 -21.19
CA ALA A 450 2.12 -17.36 -20.68
C ALA A 450 1.13 -18.23 -21.47
N PHE A 451 0.06 -17.64 -22.03
CA PHE A 451 -0.96 -18.34 -22.79
C PHE A 451 -0.55 -18.60 -24.25
N ASN A 452 0.49 -17.93 -24.73
CA ASN A 452 1.06 -18.15 -26.07
C ASN A 452 1.90 -19.45 -26.17
N LYS A 453 2.17 -20.10 -25.04
CA LYS A 453 2.95 -21.36 -25.00
C LYS A 453 2.31 -22.45 -25.82
N SER A 454 1.00 -22.60 -25.80
CA SER A 454 0.26 -23.61 -26.55
C SER A 454 0.34 -23.42 -28.08
N THR A 455 0.53 -22.18 -28.52
CA THR A 455 0.63 -21.81 -29.96
C THR A 455 2.06 -21.71 -30.44
N GLY A 456 3.05 -21.77 -29.54
CA GLY A 456 4.48 -21.58 -29.85
C GLY A 456 4.84 -20.16 -30.30
N THR A 457 4.04 -19.16 -29.90
CA THR A 457 4.23 -17.76 -30.28
C THR A 457 4.69 -16.90 -29.08
N GLU A 458 5.30 -17.53 -28.09
CA GLU A 458 5.83 -16.84 -26.91
C GLU A 458 6.90 -15.81 -27.28
N LYS A 459 6.80 -14.62 -26.67
CA LYS A 459 7.73 -13.50 -26.83
C LYS A 459 8.84 -13.52 -25.76
N TYR A 460 8.50 -13.93 -24.54
CA TYR A 460 9.38 -13.92 -23.37
C TYR A 460 9.74 -15.35 -22.95
N VAL A 461 10.85 -15.88 -23.45
CA VAL A 461 11.28 -17.27 -23.23
C VAL A 461 12.60 -17.36 -22.47
N THR A 462 13.54 -16.47 -22.80
CA THR A 462 14.89 -16.46 -22.23
C THR A 462 15.04 -15.37 -21.17
N THR A 463 16.03 -15.51 -20.28
CA THR A 463 16.38 -14.43 -19.31
C THR A 463 16.66 -13.11 -20.02
N GLU A 464 17.25 -13.14 -21.23
CA GLU A 464 17.50 -11.93 -22.03
C GLU A 464 16.19 -11.24 -22.47
N ASP A 465 15.16 -12.01 -22.80
CA ASP A 465 13.85 -11.44 -23.18
C ASP A 465 13.19 -10.73 -22.00
N PHE A 466 13.24 -11.35 -20.81
CA PHE A 466 12.75 -10.71 -19.57
C PHE A 466 13.58 -9.47 -19.19
N GLN A 467 14.89 -9.53 -19.36
CA GLN A 467 15.78 -8.40 -19.12
C GLN A 467 15.40 -7.20 -20.03
N LYS A 468 15.19 -7.44 -21.33
CA LYS A 468 14.74 -6.42 -22.29
C LYS A 468 13.36 -5.85 -21.94
N ALA A 469 12.46 -6.68 -21.39
CA ALA A 469 11.17 -6.22 -20.93
C ALA A 469 11.34 -5.20 -19.79
N LEU A 470 12.18 -5.49 -18.80
CA LEU A 470 12.48 -4.58 -17.69
C LEU A 470 13.19 -3.29 -18.15
N GLU A 471 14.16 -3.41 -19.07
CA GLU A 471 14.82 -2.24 -19.67
C GLU A 471 13.81 -1.35 -20.43
N THR A 472 12.74 -1.94 -20.96
CA THR A 472 11.66 -1.19 -21.59
C THR A 472 10.85 -0.42 -20.54
N ILE A 473 10.63 -1.00 -19.37
CA ILE A 473 10.01 -0.26 -18.24
C ILE A 473 10.88 0.94 -17.88
N ASP A 474 12.18 0.72 -17.60
CA ASP A 474 13.10 1.79 -17.20
C ASP A 474 13.13 2.93 -18.21
N ARG A 475 13.25 2.60 -19.51
CA ARG A 475 13.26 3.59 -20.58
C ARG A 475 11.95 4.37 -20.66
N ASN A 476 10.80 3.68 -20.60
CA ASN A 476 9.50 4.34 -20.73
C ASN A 476 9.21 5.26 -19.53
N ILE A 477 9.65 4.88 -18.32
CA ILE A 477 9.58 5.74 -17.14
C ILE A 477 10.48 6.96 -17.32
N TYR A 478 11.73 6.75 -17.78
CA TYR A 478 12.66 7.85 -18.05
C TYR A 478 12.07 8.83 -19.05
N ASP A 479 11.54 8.33 -20.16
CA ASP A 479 10.91 9.15 -21.18
C ASP A 479 9.69 9.91 -20.63
N ALA A 480 8.86 9.27 -19.80
CA ALA A 480 7.71 9.91 -19.18
C ALA A 480 8.09 11.05 -18.21
N ILE A 481 9.20 10.91 -17.48
CA ILE A 481 9.69 11.93 -16.54
C ILE A 481 10.35 13.10 -17.30
N PHE A 482 11.14 12.83 -18.33
CA PHE A 482 12.05 13.82 -18.93
C PHE A 482 11.65 14.31 -20.31
N ALA A 483 10.76 13.60 -21.05
CA ALA A 483 10.34 14.03 -22.40
C ALA A 483 9.50 15.32 -22.42
N LEU A 484 8.93 15.74 -21.29
CA LEU A 484 8.19 17.01 -21.16
C LEU A 484 9.10 18.18 -20.74
N ALA A 485 10.41 17.93 -20.57
CA ALA A 485 11.38 18.96 -20.16
C ALA A 485 12.14 19.57 -21.36
N GLU A 486 11.91 19.10 -22.58
CA GLU A 486 12.39 19.68 -23.84
C GLU A 486 11.26 20.49 -24.51
#